data_3fd1456fa80ec45c2ac74eda8fa07bfd
#
_entry.id   3fd1456fa80ec45c2ac74eda8fa07bfd
#
_cell.length_a   1.000
_cell.length_b   1.000
_cell.length_c   1.000
_cell.angle_alpha   90.00
_cell.angle_beta   90.00
_cell.angle_gamma   90.00
#
_symmetry.space_group_name_H-M   'P 1'
#
loop_
_entity.id
_entity.type
_entity.pdbx_description
1 polymer ?
#
loop_
_entity_poly.entity_id
_entity_poly.type
_entity_poly.pdbx_seq_one_letter_code
_entity_poly.pdbx_strand_id
1 'polypeptide(L)'
;ARTGDEESKKEDEGAGEAAKVRLPDRTDRILGNPEAPVQIVEFSDLECPFCKQFHVTMKQIMEEYGKDGKVAWVYRHLPLESLHPKAIKESEAAECAFELGGNEKFWAYVDRIFEVTPSNNGLPFEDLPKIAEHVGLDRKMFSECLASGRHVPRIRSDIEDAAKAGARGTREEAGVAAIVT
;
A
#
# COMPACT_ATOMS: atom_id res chain seq x y z
N ALA A 1 -31.03 28.74 50.05
CA ALA A 1 -29.84 28.05 49.64
C ALA A 1 -30.22 26.84 48.77
N ARG A 2 -30.04 26.92 47.51
CA ARG A 2 -30.06 25.78 46.55
C ARG A 2 -28.92 26.02 45.59
N THR A 3 -27.90 25.20 45.72
CA THR A 3 -26.80 25.03 44.77
C THR A 3 -27.29 24.08 43.71
N GLY A 4 -27.39 24.56 42.49
CA GLY A 4 -27.62 23.73 41.33
C GLY A 4 -26.30 23.27 40.78
N ASP A 5 -26.12 21.96 40.72
CA ASP A 5 -25.02 21.27 40.01
C ASP A 5 -25.29 21.37 38.51
N GLU A 6 -24.60 22.27 37.82
CA GLU A 6 -24.49 22.22 36.36
C GLU A 6 -23.32 21.30 35.99
N GLU A 7 -23.63 20.04 35.82
CA GLU A 7 -22.74 19.05 35.20
C GLU A 7 -22.62 19.37 33.70
N SER A 8 -21.53 20.01 33.36
CA SER A 8 -21.11 20.31 32.01
C SER A 8 -20.89 18.98 31.22
N LYS A 9 -21.86 18.64 30.40
CA LYS A 9 -21.65 17.69 29.28
C LYS A 9 -20.67 18.31 28.30
N LYS A 10 -19.41 17.91 28.38
CA LYS A 10 -18.51 17.99 27.25
C LYS A 10 -18.93 16.88 26.28
N GLU A 11 -19.68 17.26 25.28
CA GLU A 11 -19.92 16.42 24.11
C GLU A 11 -18.60 16.21 23.42
N ASP A 12 -18.30 14.94 23.18
CA ASP A 12 -17.14 14.43 22.44
C ASP A 12 -17.27 14.83 20.96
N GLU A 13 -16.79 16.03 20.62
CA GLU A 13 -16.64 16.51 19.24
C GLU A 13 -15.31 16.05 18.65
N GLY A 14 -15.07 14.74 18.62
CA GLY A 14 -13.82 14.14 18.16
C GLY A 14 -13.94 12.95 17.23
N ALA A 15 -15.13 12.52 16.86
CA ALA A 15 -15.31 11.55 15.78
C ALA A 15 -15.17 12.26 14.44
N GLY A 16 -13.95 12.49 13.98
CA GLY A 16 -13.67 12.92 12.62
C GLY A 16 -14.40 12.01 11.65
N GLU A 17 -15.08 12.61 10.67
CA GLU A 17 -15.81 11.89 9.62
C GLU A 17 -14.87 10.81 9.05
N ALA A 18 -15.22 9.52 9.24
CA ALA A 18 -14.38 8.41 8.83
C ALA A 18 -14.05 8.57 7.36
N ALA A 19 -12.76 8.68 7.07
CA ALA A 19 -12.28 8.90 5.71
C ALA A 19 -12.88 7.83 4.79
N LYS A 20 -13.56 8.27 3.72
CA LYS A 20 -14.24 7.36 2.78
C LYS A 20 -13.23 6.68 1.88
N VAL A 21 -12.66 5.58 2.37
CA VAL A 21 -11.82 4.72 1.54
C VAL A 21 -12.71 4.00 0.52
N ARG A 22 -12.31 4.02 -0.75
CA ARG A 22 -12.98 3.23 -1.80
C ARG A 22 -12.93 1.74 -1.42
N LEU A 23 -14.08 1.09 -1.47
CA LEU A 23 -14.14 -0.36 -1.22
C LEU A 23 -13.22 -1.11 -2.19
N PRO A 24 -12.51 -2.13 -1.71
CA PRO A 24 -11.68 -2.98 -2.57
C PRO A 24 -12.52 -3.68 -3.64
N ASP A 25 -11.94 -3.84 -4.82
CA ASP A 25 -12.52 -4.56 -5.93
C ASP A 25 -11.45 -5.38 -6.67
N ARG A 26 -11.88 -6.11 -7.72
CA ARG A 26 -10.99 -6.98 -8.52
C ARG A 26 -9.86 -6.25 -9.25
N THR A 27 -9.85 -4.93 -9.26
CA THR A 27 -8.74 -4.14 -9.84
C THR A 27 -7.64 -3.87 -8.84
N ASP A 28 -7.89 -4.10 -7.55
CA ASP A 28 -6.91 -3.95 -6.48
C ASP A 28 -5.91 -5.13 -6.41
N ARG A 29 -4.82 -4.93 -5.72
CA ARG A 29 -3.80 -5.94 -5.41
C ARG A 29 -4.12 -6.52 -4.04
N ILE A 30 -4.76 -7.70 -4.04
CA ILE A 30 -5.32 -8.30 -2.82
C ILE A 30 -4.54 -9.57 -2.47
N LEU A 31 -4.00 -9.63 -1.25
CA LEU A 31 -3.46 -10.83 -0.65
C LEU A 31 -4.50 -11.44 0.31
N GLY A 32 -4.74 -12.72 0.18
CA GLY A 32 -5.75 -13.43 0.97
C GLY A 32 -7.09 -13.56 0.23
N ASN A 33 -8.15 -13.81 1.00
CA ASN A 33 -9.49 -13.97 0.47
C ASN A 33 -10.13 -12.60 0.15
N PRO A 34 -10.46 -12.28 -1.11
CA PRO A 34 -11.09 -11.00 -1.44
C PRO A 34 -12.47 -10.79 -0.80
N GLU A 35 -13.12 -11.88 -0.34
CA GLU A 35 -14.39 -11.85 0.38
C GLU A 35 -14.19 -11.92 1.91
N ALA A 36 -12.98 -11.64 2.40
CA ALA A 36 -12.71 -11.65 3.84
C ALA A 36 -13.57 -10.62 4.57
N PRO A 37 -14.09 -10.95 5.76
CA PRO A 37 -14.91 -10.03 6.55
C PRO A 37 -14.14 -8.78 7.01
N VAL A 38 -12.81 -8.85 7.04
CA VAL A 38 -11.94 -7.71 7.35
C VAL A 38 -10.99 -7.51 6.18
N GLN A 39 -11.00 -6.33 5.60
CA GLN A 39 -10.08 -5.95 4.53
C GLN A 39 -9.25 -4.75 5.00
N ILE A 40 -7.94 -4.91 5.01
CA ILE A 40 -7.00 -3.86 5.40
C ILE A 40 -6.46 -3.23 4.11
N VAL A 41 -6.84 -1.99 3.86
CA VAL A 41 -6.36 -1.21 2.70
C VAL A 41 -5.16 -0.39 3.15
N GLU A 42 -4.00 -0.70 2.57
CA GLU A 42 -2.75 0.03 2.78
C GLU A 42 -2.47 0.93 1.57
N PHE A 43 -2.12 2.19 1.83
CA PHE A 43 -1.51 3.08 0.87
C PHE A 43 -0.01 3.18 1.15
N SER A 44 0.81 2.67 0.25
CA SER A 44 2.23 2.38 0.52
C SER A 44 3.19 3.02 -0.48
N ASP A 45 4.36 3.38 0.03
CA ASP A 45 5.50 3.91 -0.74
C ASP A 45 6.68 2.95 -0.59
N LEU A 46 7.20 2.44 -1.71
CA LEU A 46 8.26 1.42 -1.73
C LEU A 46 9.64 1.93 -1.27
N GLU A 47 9.84 3.24 -1.22
CA GLU A 47 11.06 3.88 -0.68
C GLU A 47 10.92 4.34 0.77
N CYS A 48 9.72 4.26 1.36
CA CYS A 48 9.48 4.70 2.72
C CYS A 48 9.93 3.64 3.74
N PRO A 49 10.81 3.98 4.70
CA PRO A 49 11.27 3.02 5.71
C PRO A 49 10.14 2.58 6.66
N PHE A 50 9.15 3.43 6.91
CA PHE A 50 7.99 3.07 7.73
C PHE A 50 7.06 2.09 7.00
N CYS A 51 6.86 2.25 5.69
CA CYS A 51 6.13 1.29 4.87
C CYS A 51 6.84 -0.07 4.85
N LYS A 52 8.16 -0.07 4.74
CA LYS A 52 8.97 -1.29 4.85
C LYS A 52 8.75 -2.01 6.19
N GLN A 53 8.73 -1.28 7.30
CA GLN A 53 8.48 -1.85 8.61
C GLN A 53 7.03 -2.35 8.75
N PHE A 54 6.06 -1.58 8.25
CA PHE A 54 4.64 -1.95 8.27
C PHE A 54 4.38 -3.20 7.43
N HIS A 55 5.07 -3.36 6.30
CA HIS A 55 4.98 -4.55 5.47
C HIS A 55 5.32 -5.84 6.25
N VAL A 56 6.33 -5.80 7.11
CA VAL A 56 6.68 -6.93 8.00
C VAL A 56 5.52 -7.24 8.97
N THR A 57 4.92 -6.20 9.55
CA THR A 57 3.77 -6.37 10.45
C THR A 57 2.56 -6.97 9.71
N MET A 58 2.27 -6.49 8.50
CA MET A 58 1.18 -7.02 7.69
C MET A 58 1.40 -8.48 7.29
N LYS A 59 2.63 -8.88 7.00
CA LYS A 59 2.95 -10.29 6.75
C LYS A 59 2.62 -11.18 7.96
N GLN A 60 2.92 -10.73 9.17
CA GLN A 60 2.56 -11.44 10.41
C GLN A 60 1.04 -11.55 10.57
N ILE A 61 0.30 -10.46 10.32
CA ILE A 61 -1.16 -10.47 10.35
C ILE A 61 -1.73 -11.47 9.33
N MET A 62 -1.18 -11.49 8.11
CA MET A 62 -1.62 -12.42 7.07
C MET A 62 -1.27 -13.88 7.40
N GLU A 63 -0.16 -14.13 8.08
CA GLU A 63 0.19 -15.47 8.56
C GLU A 63 -0.76 -15.96 9.64
N GLU A 64 -1.23 -15.09 10.51
CA GLU A 64 -2.09 -15.44 11.64
C GLU A 64 -3.57 -15.50 11.25
N TYR A 65 -4.07 -14.52 10.49
CA TYR A 65 -5.50 -14.36 10.22
C TYR A 65 -5.87 -14.52 8.74
N GLY A 66 -4.93 -14.35 7.83
CA GLY A 66 -5.17 -14.45 6.39
C GLY A 66 -5.42 -15.88 5.92
N LYS A 67 -4.73 -16.86 6.52
CA LYS A 67 -4.85 -18.28 6.18
C LYS A 67 -6.26 -18.83 6.41
N ASP A 68 -6.94 -18.31 7.43
CA ASP A 68 -8.32 -18.69 7.74
C ASP A 68 -9.36 -17.91 6.93
N GLY A 69 -8.92 -17.07 6.01
CA GLY A 69 -9.80 -16.22 5.18
C GLY A 69 -10.49 -15.10 5.94
N LYS A 70 -10.06 -14.78 7.17
CA LYS A 70 -10.66 -13.74 8.01
C LYS A 70 -10.20 -12.33 7.66
N VAL A 71 -8.98 -12.22 7.13
CA VAL A 71 -8.35 -10.94 6.78
C VAL A 71 -7.83 -11.02 5.35
N ALA A 72 -8.06 -9.95 4.60
CA ALA A 72 -7.39 -9.67 3.33
C ALA A 72 -6.58 -8.39 3.42
N TRP A 73 -5.47 -8.36 2.73
CA TRP A 73 -4.60 -7.18 2.62
C TRP A 73 -4.66 -6.64 1.21
N VAL A 74 -5.04 -5.36 1.10
CA VAL A 74 -5.20 -4.63 -0.16
C VAL A 74 -4.10 -3.59 -0.25
N TYR A 75 -3.25 -3.69 -1.26
CA TYR A 75 -2.17 -2.75 -1.50
C TYR A 75 -2.58 -1.70 -2.53
N ARG A 76 -2.37 -0.42 -2.22
CA ARG A 76 -2.51 0.72 -3.13
C ARG A 76 -1.25 1.57 -3.10
N HIS A 77 -0.86 2.07 -4.24
CA HIS A 77 0.35 2.90 -4.37
C HIS A 77 0.13 4.31 -3.84
N LEU A 78 1.07 4.77 -3.00
CA LEU A 78 1.15 6.16 -2.56
C LEU A 78 2.61 6.65 -2.61
N PRO A 79 3.22 6.75 -3.80
CA PRO A 79 4.58 7.27 -3.94
C PRO A 79 4.61 8.74 -3.54
N LEU A 80 5.41 9.08 -2.53
CA LEU A 80 5.60 10.45 -2.05
C LEU A 80 6.69 11.15 -2.85
N GLU A 81 6.42 11.50 -4.09
CA GLU A 81 7.38 11.98 -5.08
C GLU A 81 8.25 13.16 -4.61
N SER A 82 7.73 14.01 -3.70
CA SER A 82 8.48 15.11 -3.12
C SER A 82 9.59 14.68 -2.16
N LEU A 83 9.45 13.51 -1.52
CA LEU A 83 10.40 12.91 -0.59
C LEU A 83 11.18 11.78 -1.26
N HIS A 84 10.49 10.99 -2.06
CA HIS A 84 10.97 9.77 -2.69
C HIS A 84 10.76 9.82 -4.21
N PRO A 85 11.55 10.61 -4.96
CA PRO A 85 11.38 10.78 -6.40
C PRO A 85 11.52 9.48 -7.22
N LYS A 86 12.08 8.41 -6.65
CA LYS A 86 12.17 7.10 -7.28
C LYS A 86 10.92 6.24 -7.10
N ALA A 87 10.12 6.51 -6.07
CA ALA A 87 9.02 5.63 -5.65
C ALA A 87 7.96 5.42 -6.74
N ILE A 88 7.69 6.41 -7.59
CA ILE A 88 6.75 6.25 -8.69
C ILE A 88 7.23 5.20 -9.69
N LYS A 89 8.53 5.17 -9.99
CA LYS A 89 9.12 4.19 -10.92
C LYS A 89 9.14 2.79 -10.31
N GLU A 90 9.32 2.68 -9.03
CA GLU A 90 9.22 1.41 -8.30
C GLU A 90 7.78 0.90 -8.23
N SER A 91 6.80 1.81 -8.07
CA SER A 91 5.38 1.48 -8.19
C SER A 91 5.03 0.95 -9.59
N GLU A 92 5.53 1.59 -10.66
CA GLU A 92 5.39 1.08 -12.03
C GLU A 92 6.00 -0.32 -12.19
N ALA A 93 7.15 -0.54 -11.57
CA ALA A 93 7.82 -1.84 -11.60
C ALA A 93 6.98 -2.95 -10.94
N ALA A 94 6.33 -2.67 -9.80
CA ALA A 94 5.41 -3.59 -9.15
C ALA A 94 4.19 -3.88 -10.04
N GLU A 95 3.64 -2.87 -10.73
CA GLU A 95 2.54 -3.07 -11.67
C GLU A 95 2.96 -3.85 -12.92
N CYS A 96 4.20 -3.70 -13.39
CA CYS A 96 4.75 -4.57 -14.44
C CYS A 96 4.87 -6.02 -13.98
N ALA A 97 5.24 -6.26 -12.73
CA ALA A 97 5.24 -7.61 -12.18
C ALA A 97 3.83 -8.21 -12.15
N PHE A 98 2.82 -7.39 -11.80
CA PHE A 98 1.42 -7.82 -11.90
C PHE A 98 1.01 -8.16 -13.34
N GLU A 99 1.32 -7.31 -14.31
CA GLU A 99 0.96 -7.54 -15.71
C GLU A 99 1.54 -8.84 -16.25
N LEU A 100 2.78 -9.15 -15.89
CA LEU A 100 3.49 -10.30 -16.41
C LEU A 100 3.21 -11.60 -15.68
N GLY A 101 2.77 -11.56 -14.44
CA GLY A 101 2.61 -12.77 -13.63
C GLY A 101 1.46 -12.73 -12.62
N GLY A 102 0.56 -11.75 -12.74
CA GLY A 102 -0.62 -11.64 -11.90
C GLY A 102 -0.31 -11.26 -10.45
N ASN A 103 -1.32 -11.45 -9.61
CA ASN A 103 -1.27 -11.05 -8.20
C ASN A 103 -0.14 -11.74 -7.43
N GLU A 104 0.16 -13.00 -7.73
CA GLU A 104 1.28 -13.73 -7.10
C GLU A 104 2.62 -13.03 -7.34
N LYS A 105 2.89 -12.62 -8.58
CA LYS A 105 4.15 -11.96 -8.93
C LYS A 105 4.21 -10.52 -8.44
N PHE A 106 3.08 -9.83 -8.36
CA PHE A 106 3.01 -8.52 -7.71
C PHE A 106 3.52 -8.59 -6.26
N TRP A 107 2.93 -9.49 -5.46
CA TRP A 107 3.29 -9.62 -4.05
C TRP A 107 4.72 -10.11 -3.85
N ALA A 108 5.16 -11.09 -4.65
CA ALA A 108 6.56 -11.54 -4.60
C ALA A 108 7.54 -10.41 -4.93
N TYR A 109 7.18 -9.54 -5.88
CA TYR A 109 7.99 -8.40 -6.29
C TYR A 109 8.05 -7.32 -5.20
N VAL A 110 6.91 -6.97 -4.60
CA VAL A 110 6.83 -6.00 -3.48
C VAL A 110 7.59 -6.53 -2.26
N ASP A 111 7.42 -7.80 -1.91
CA ASP A 111 8.19 -8.48 -0.85
C ASP A 111 9.70 -8.31 -1.11
N ARG A 112 10.14 -8.60 -2.33
CA ARG A 112 11.56 -8.52 -2.66
C ARG A 112 12.10 -7.10 -2.67
N ILE A 113 11.33 -6.11 -3.17
CA ILE A 113 11.73 -4.69 -3.07
C ILE A 113 11.96 -4.32 -1.60
N PHE A 114 10.97 -4.56 -0.72
CA PHE A 114 11.10 -4.20 0.69
C PHE A 114 12.24 -4.96 1.41
N GLU A 115 12.55 -6.17 0.97
CA GLU A 115 13.69 -6.92 1.51
C GLU A 115 15.03 -6.23 1.18
N VAL A 116 15.21 -5.78 -0.06
CA VAL A 116 16.52 -5.33 -0.56
C VAL A 116 16.70 -3.81 -0.56
N THR A 117 15.61 -3.03 -0.55
CA THR A 117 15.73 -1.56 -0.59
C THR A 117 16.41 -1.02 0.67
N PRO A 118 17.40 -0.12 0.52
CA PRO A 118 17.91 0.67 1.63
C PRO A 118 16.93 1.75 2.09
N SER A 119 15.81 1.93 1.38
CA SER A 119 14.86 3.05 1.53
C SER A 119 15.43 4.43 1.17
N ASN A 120 14.62 5.48 1.23
CA ASN A 120 15.02 6.88 1.03
C ASN A 120 15.77 7.11 -0.28
N ASN A 121 15.26 6.60 -1.40
CA ASN A 121 15.84 6.67 -2.74
C ASN A 121 17.15 5.89 -2.89
N GLY A 122 17.39 4.92 -2.02
CA GLY A 122 18.61 4.14 -2.01
C GLY A 122 18.67 3.02 -3.05
N LEU A 123 17.51 2.56 -3.55
CA LEU A 123 17.48 1.48 -4.55
C LEU A 123 17.89 1.99 -5.93
N PRO A 124 18.93 1.40 -6.58
CA PRO A 124 19.28 1.73 -7.96
C PRO A 124 18.21 1.26 -8.95
N PHE A 125 17.89 2.07 -9.96
CA PHE A 125 16.89 1.68 -10.98
C PHE A 125 17.31 0.45 -11.79
N GLU A 126 18.61 0.21 -11.98
CA GLU A 126 19.14 -0.98 -12.63
C GLU A 126 18.90 -2.28 -11.84
N ASP A 127 18.49 -2.19 -10.59
CA ASP A 127 18.15 -3.36 -9.78
C ASP A 127 16.69 -3.80 -9.97
N LEU A 128 15.80 -2.92 -10.45
CA LEU A 128 14.40 -3.26 -10.67
C LEU A 128 14.20 -4.49 -11.61
N PRO A 129 14.90 -4.59 -12.77
CA PRO A 129 14.82 -5.78 -13.59
C PRO A 129 15.48 -7.02 -12.96
N LYS A 130 16.47 -6.85 -12.08
CA LYS A 130 17.11 -7.97 -11.36
C LYS A 130 16.15 -8.54 -10.30
N ILE A 131 15.38 -7.67 -9.65
CA ILE A 131 14.32 -8.08 -8.72
C ILE A 131 13.24 -8.88 -9.47
N ALA A 132 12.83 -8.42 -10.66
CA ALA A 132 11.87 -9.15 -11.49
C ALA A 132 12.37 -10.54 -11.88
N GLU A 133 13.62 -10.65 -12.29
CA GLU A 133 14.27 -11.92 -12.61
C GLU A 133 14.34 -12.85 -11.38
N HIS A 134 14.65 -12.28 -10.19
CA HIS A 134 14.70 -13.02 -8.93
C HIS A 134 13.34 -13.66 -8.58
N VAL A 135 12.25 -13.00 -8.89
CA VAL A 135 10.89 -13.55 -8.66
C VAL A 135 10.36 -14.37 -9.83
N GLY A 136 11.22 -14.68 -10.80
CA GLY A 136 10.92 -15.58 -11.92
C GLY A 136 10.18 -14.92 -13.08
N LEU A 137 10.29 -13.60 -13.26
CA LEU A 137 9.78 -12.89 -14.42
C LEU A 137 10.84 -12.77 -15.52
N ASP A 138 10.40 -12.71 -16.78
CA ASP A 138 11.30 -12.44 -17.90
C ASP A 138 11.82 -11.00 -17.85
N ARG A 139 13.14 -10.86 -17.73
CA ARG A 139 13.82 -9.57 -17.57
C ARG A 139 13.59 -8.62 -18.74
N LYS A 140 13.53 -9.14 -19.97
CA LYS A 140 13.33 -8.33 -21.17
C LYS A 140 11.92 -7.79 -21.22
N MET A 141 10.92 -8.65 -21.05
CA MET A 141 9.52 -8.24 -21.04
C MET A 141 9.24 -7.25 -19.91
N PHE A 142 9.82 -7.47 -18.73
CA PHE A 142 9.71 -6.54 -17.62
C PHE A 142 10.31 -5.16 -17.94
N SER A 143 11.52 -5.13 -18.52
CA SER A 143 12.18 -3.87 -18.89
C SER A 143 11.41 -3.10 -19.97
N GLU A 144 10.81 -3.80 -20.94
CA GLU A 144 9.94 -3.20 -21.97
C GLU A 144 8.66 -2.62 -21.34
N CYS A 145 8.03 -3.35 -20.40
CA CYS A 145 6.90 -2.85 -19.64
C CYS A 145 7.28 -1.57 -18.88
N LEU A 146 8.35 -1.62 -18.10
CA LEU A 146 8.80 -0.52 -17.26
C LEU A 146 9.20 0.73 -18.08
N ALA A 147 9.80 0.53 -19.25
CA ALA A 147 10.16 1.61 -20.16
C ALA A 147 8.93 2.29 -20.78
N SER A 148 7.82 1.59 -20.91
CA SER A 148 6.61 2.11 -21.53
C SER A 148 5.86 3.15 -20.68
N GLY A 149 6.02 3.12 -19.36
CA GLY A 149 5.31 4.01 -18.44
C GLY A 149 3.78 3.83 -18.40
N ARG A 150 3.26 2.72 -18.97
CA ARG A 150 1.81 2.53 -19.16
C ARG A 150 1.02 2.36 -17.88
N HIS A 151 1.69 2.08 -16.76
CA HIS A 151 1.04 1.92 -15.47
C HIS A 151 0.93 3.19 -14.63
N VAL A 152 1.52 4.31 -15.06
CA VAL A 152 1.39 5.61 -14.38
C VAL A 152 -0.06 5.99 -14.10
N PRO A 153 -1.04 5.84 -15.03
CA PRO A 153 -2.43 6.16 -14.74
C PRO A 153 -3.03 5.35 -13.59
N ARG A 154 -2.65 4.07 -13.46
CA ARG A 154 -3.09 3.22 -12.34
C ARG A 154 -2.59 3.76 -11.01
N ILE A 155 -1.31 4.11 -10.93
CA ILE A 155 -0.68 4.66 -9.73
C ILE A 155 -1.31 6.01 -9.37
N ARG A 156 -1.57 6.88 -10.34
CA ARG A 156 -2.25 8.15 -10.11
C ARG A 156 -3.66 7.98 -9.56
N SER A 157 -4.40 6.95 -10.01
CA SER A 157 -5.71 6.62 -9.44
C SER A 157 -5.62 6.22 -7.96
N ASP A 158 -4.60 5.46 -7.56
CA ASP A 158 -4.40 5.11 -6.15
C ASP A 158 -4.05 6.33 -5.29
N ILE A 159 -3.23 7.26 -5.82
CA ILE A 159 -2.91 8.53 -5.15
C ILE A 159 -4.17 9.38 -4.96
N GLU A 160 -5.06 9.42 -5.95
CA GLU A 160 -6.34 10.14 -5.83
C GLU A 160 -7.24 9.49 -4.79
N ASP A 161 -7.30 8.16 -4.73
CA ASP A 161 -8.05 7.43 -3.71
C ASP A 161 -7.49 7.69 -2.31
N ALA A 162 -6.16 7.73 -2.16
CA ALA A 162 -5.50 8.10 -0.91
C ALA A 162 -5.88 9.51 -0.47
N ALA A 163 -5.85 10.48 -1.39
CA ALA A 163 -6.23 11.86 -1.10
C ALA A 163 -7.70 11.98 -0.67
N LYS A 164 -8.63 11.28 -1.32
CA LYS A 164 -10.05 11.20 -0.93
C LYS A 164 -10.24 10.56 0.44
N ALA A 165 -9.40 9.59 0.78
CA ALA A 165 -9.37 8.93 2.08
C ALA A 165 -8.74 9.80 3.19
N GLY A 166 -8.25 11.00 2.85
CA GLY A 166 -7.63 11.92 3.80
C GLY A 166 -6.15 11.61 4.11
N ALA A 167 -5.53 10.71 3.35
CA ALA A 167 -4.11 10.41 3.50
C ALA A 167 -3.27 11.64 3.10
N ARG A 168 -2.44 12.13 4.02
CA ARG A 168 -1.60 13.33 3.82
C ARG A 168 -0.10 13.05 3.77
N GLY A 169 0.29 11.78 3.84
CA GLY A 169 1.67 11.33 3.85
C GLY A 169 1.87 10.08 4.70
N THR A 170 3.09 9.56 4.71
CA THR A 170 3.43 8.33 5.45
C THR A 170 4.23 8.61 6.73
N ARG A 171 4.26 9.87 7.23
CA ARG A 171 5.29 10.36 8.17
C ARG A 171 5.08 10.00 9.63
N GLU A 172 3.86 9.79 10.12
CA GLU A 172 3.60 9.48 11.53
C GLU A 172 2.69 8.26 11.72
N GLU A 173 2.01 7.86 10.67
CA GLU A 173 1.20 6.65 10.64
C GLU A 173 1.67 5.85 9.43
N ALA A 174 2.50 4.86 9.68
CA ALA A 174 3.03 3.96 8.66
C ALA A 174 1.90 3.50 7.73
N GLY A 175 1.99 3.83 6.45
CA GLY A 175 1.01 3.54 5.42
C GLY A 175 -0.42 3.66 5.93
N VAL A 176 -1.17 4.67 5.50
CA VAL A 176 -2.56 4.79 5.96
C VAL A 176 -3.29 3.49 5.70
N ALA A 177 -3.46 2.68 6.75
CA ALA A 177 -4.27 1.49 6.69
C ALA A 177 -5.69 1.83 7.14
N ALA A 178 -6.66 1.62 6.26
CA ALA A 178 -8.06 1.68 6.63
C ALA A 178 -8.61 0.26 6.74
N ILE A 179 -9.34 -0.03 7.79
CA ILE A 179 -10.07 -1.29 7.93
C ILE A 179 -11.45 -1.08 7.33
N VAL A 180 -11.77 -1.89 6.35
CA VAL A 180 -13.09 -1.93 5.71
C VAL A 180 -13.74 -3.25 6.11
N THR A 181 -14.94 -3.20 6.68
CA THR A 181 -15.72 -4.35 7.13
C THR A 181 -17.01 -4.47 6.33
#